data_c935539e101fbe5580ad0f3e61caa789
#
_entry.id   c935539e101fbe5580ad0f3e61caa789
#
_cell.length_a   1.000
_cell.length_b   1.000
_cell.length_c   1.000
_cell.angle_alpha   90.00
_cell.angle_beta   90.00
_cell.angle_gamma   90.00
#
_symmetry.space_group_name_H-M   'P 1'
#
loop_
_entity.id
_entity.type
_entity.pdbx_description
1 polymer ?
#
loop_
_entity_poly.entity_id
_entity_poly.type
_entity_poly.pdbx_seq_one_letter_code
_entity_poly.pdbx_strand_id
1 'polypeptide(L)'
;ANEHIVRNCNSVTVGDNANKQSPANIEERDRRNDLALLKLSTLTMASAETKSLIAKLGIKVVPLASDGLLRSEDVELGERIMVSGYPYGDIFSNTIKVTGGMVSAVRGMGDDSSQFTMDAAVQKGSSGGPIYDENGNVVGVVVAKLDRAKVAKRIGSMPENMNFGIKASTVRQFLTSSGLPTKWSTR
;
A
#
# COMPACT_ATOMS: atom_id res chain seq x y z
N ALA A 1 5.04 -2.15 -0.95
CA ALA A 1 4.15 -3.28 -1.34
C ALA A 1 3.81 -4.14 -0.13
N ASN A 2 2.78 -4.99 -0.24
CA ASN A 2 2.59 -6.04 0.75
C ASN A 2 3.57 -7.19 0.56
N GLU A 3 4.02 -7.80 1.66
CA GLU A 3 4.95 -8.93 1.64
C GLU A 3 4.32 -10.17 0.99
N HIS A 4 3.04 -10.44 1.26
CA HIS A 4 2.37 -11.61 0.70
C HIS A 4 2.30 -11.60 -0.83
N ILE A 5 2.35 -10.43 -1.48
CA ILE A 5 2.35 -10.32 -2.95
C ILE A 5 3.67 -10.81 -3.54
N VAL A 6 4.79 -10.56 -2.84
CA VAL A 6 6.14 -10.89 -3.31
C VAL A 6 6.74 -12.14 -2.65
N ARG A 7 5.98 -12.82 -1.80
CA ARG A 7 6.48 -13.89 -0.92
C ARG A 7 7.18 -15.01 -1.66
N ASN A 8 6.68 -15.52 -2.70
CA ASN A 8 7.22 -16.68 -3.43
C ASN A 8 7.61 -16.30 -4.87
N CYS A 9 7.87 -15.00 -5.11
CA CYS A 9 8.27 -14.54 -6.42
C CYS A 9 9.77 -14.73 -6.63
N ASN A 10 10.14 -15.31 -7.78
CA ASN A 10 11.53 -15.38 -8.24
C ASN A 10 11.99 -14.06 -8.86
N SER A 11 11.06 -13.27 -9.40
CA SER A 11 11.29 -11.94 -9.95
C SER A 11 10.11 -11.04 -9.65
N VAL A 12 10.38 -9.75 -9.47
CA VAL A 12 9.38 -8.72 -9.23
C VAL A 12 9.58 -7.60 -10.23
N THR A 13 8.47 -7.10 -10.75
CA THR A 13 8.47 -5.93 -11.64
C THR A 13 7.49 -4.88 -11.11
N VAL A 14 7.77 -3.62 -11.43
CA VAL A 14 6.93 -2.48 -11.09
C VAL A 14 6.61 -1.70 -12.37
N GLY A 15 5.35 -1.37 -12.58
CA GLY A 15 4.93 -0.60 -13.75
C GLY A 15 3.43 -0.33 -13.75
N ASP A 16 3.01 0.49 -14.71
CA ASP A 16 1.61 0.93 -14.87
C ASP A 16 0.75 -0.03 -15.69
N ASN A 17 1.37 -0.87 -16.52
CA ASN A 17 0.69 -1.90 -17.31
C ASN A 17 1.65 -3.04 -17.67
N ALA A 18 1.11 -4.15 -18.20
CA ALA A 18 1.86 -5.35 -18.52
C ALA A 18 3.03 -5.13 -19.51
N ASN A 19 2.96 -4.10 -20.34
CA ASN A 19 3.97 -3.81 -21.38
C ASN A 19 5.04 -2.80 -20.93
N LYS A 20 4.85 -2.15 -19.78
CA LYS A 20 5.73 -1.12 -19.23
C LYS A 20 6.10 -1.47 -17.79
N GLN A 21 6.91 -2.51 -17.65
CA GLN A 21 7.36 -3.03 -16.37
C GLN A 21 8.87 -2.84 -16.22
N SER A 22 9.32 -2.42 -15.04
CA SER A 22 10.72 -2.33 -14.66
C SER A 22 11.06 -3.39 -13.62
N PRO A 23 12.19 -4.11 -13.77
CA PRO A 23 12.64 -5.03 -12.72
C PRO A 23 12.87 -4.32 -11.40
N ALA A 24 12.51 -4.98 -10.32
CA ALA A 24 12.73 -4.50 -8.97
C ALA A 24 13.33 -5.59 -8.09
N ASN A 25 14.20 -5.19 -7.17
CA ASN A 25 14.75 -6.04 -6.13
C ASN A 25 13.94 -5.90 -4.85
N ILE A 26 13.79 -6.99 -4.12
CA ILE A 26 13.21 -6.96 -2.79
C ILE A 26 14.36 -6.68 -1.81
N GLU A 27 14.39 -5.47 -1.25
CA GLU A 27 15.44 -5.04 -0.33
C GLU A 27 15.17 -5.53 1.10
N GLU A 28 13.91 -5.39 1.55
CA GLU A 28 13.51 -5.76 2.91
C GLU A 28 12.10 -6.35 2.94
N ARG A 29 11.84 -7.18 3.95
CA ARG A 29 10.55 -7.86 4.17
C ARG A 29 10.16 -7.83 5.64
N ASP A 30 8.96 -7.39 5.93
CA ASP A 30 8.32 -7.54 7.23
C ASP A 30 7.10 -8.46 7.08
N ARG A 31 7.28 -9.73 7.41
CA ARG A 31 6.20 -10.73 7.33
C ARG A 31 5.11 -10.52 8.37
N ARG A 32 5.45 -9.93 9.51
CA ARG A 32 4.53 -9.68 10.61
C ARG A 32 3.52 -8.61 10.21
N ASN A 33 4.00 -7.50 9.68
CA ASN A 33 3.19 -6.35 9.28
C ASN A 33 2.81 -6.39 7.79
N ASP A 34 3.16 -7.48 7.07
CA ASP A 34 2.84 -7.66 5.65
C ASP A 34 3.37 -6.54 4.76
N LEU A 35 4.60 -6.08 4.99
CA LEU A 35 5.27 -5.04 4.22
C LEU A 35 6.50 -5.59 3.48
N ALA A 36 6.75 -5.05 2.29
CA ALA A 36 7.97 -5.28 1.52
C ALA A 36 8.47 -3.99 0.89
N LEU A 37 9.77 -3.75 0.99
CA LEU A 37 10.47 -2.67 0.33
C LEU A 37 11.01 -3.17 -1.01
N LEU A 38 10.60 -2.51 -2.09
CA LEU A 38 11.05 -2.82 -3.45
C LEU A 38 11.91 -1.67 -3.96
N LYS A 39 13.06 -2.01 -4.53
CA LYS A 39 13.97 -1.06 -5.18
C LYS A 39 14.04 -1.36 -6.67
N LEU A 40 13.77 -0.37 -7.49
CA LEU A 40 13.94 -0.51 -8.94
C LEU A 40 15.40 -0.78 -9.28
N SER A 41 15.67 -1.86 -10.01
CA SER A 41 17.04 -2.32 -10.34
C SER A 41 17.82 -1.30 -11.17
N THR A 42 17.11 -0.43 -11.89
CA THR A 42 17.68 0.62 -12.73
C THR A 42 17.95 1.94 -11.99
N LEU A 43 17.60 2.05 -10.71
CA LEU A 43 17.86 3.26 -9.91
C LEU A 43 19.31 3.40 -9.43
N THR A 44 20.20 2.46 -9.75
CA THR A 44 21.65 2.62 -9.62
C THR A 44 22.26 3.48 -10.72
N MET A 45 21.48 3.88 -11.73
CA MET A 45 21.90 4.79 -12.79
C MET A 45 21.90 6.24 -12.32
N ALA A 46 22.71 7.09 -12.95
CA ALA A 46 22.82 8.50 -12.64
C ALA A 46 21.44 9.20 -12.61
N SER A 47 21.28 10.20 -11.74
CA SER A 47 19.99 10.84 -11.44
C SER A 47 19.20 11.34 -12.69
N ALA A 48 19.88 11.74 -13.75
CA ALA A 48 19.26 12.17 -15.01
C ALA A 48 18.64 11.00 -15.80
N GLU A 49 19.31 9.86 -15.81
CA GLU A 49 18.81 8.64 -16.49
C GLU A 49 17.63 8.03 -15.74
N THR A 50 17.66 8.08 -14.41
CA THR A 50 16.54 7.65 -13.56
C THR A 50 15.28 8.46 -13.85
N LYS A 51 15.39 9.78 -13.94
CA LYS A 51 14.26 10.66 -14.29
C LYS A 51 13.73 10.35 -15.70
N SER A 52 14.62 10.10 -16.65
CA SER A 52 14.25 9.73 -18.03
C SER A 52 13.54 8.37 -18.06
N LEU A 53 14.01 7.40 -17.28
CA LEU A 53 13.39 6.07 -17.19
C LEU A 53 12.01 6.13 -16.56
N ILE A 54 11.87 6.84 -15.45
CA ILE A 54 10.58 7.06 -14.78
C ILE A 54 9.58 7.70 -15.75
N ALA A 55 10.03 8.71 -16.52
CA ALA A 55 9.20 9.36 -17.52
C ALA A 55 8.80 8.40 -18.65
N LYS A 56 9.75 7.57 -19.15
CA LYS A 56 9.48 6.55 -20.19
C LYS A 56 8.51 5.47 -19.73
N LEU A 57 8.56 5.10 -18.45
CA LEU A 57 7.68 4.10 -17.86
C LEU A 57 6.30 4.67 -17.51
N GLY A 58 6.13 6.00 -17.59
CA GLY A 58 4.87 6.67 -17.19
C GLY A 58 4.59 6.57 -15.68
N ILE A 59 5.60 6.20 -14.88
CA ILE A 59 5.46 6.09 -13.44
C ILE A 59 5.41 7.49 -12.84
N LYS A 60 4.30 7.86 -12.27
CA LYS A 60 4.22 9.04 -11.40
C LYS A 60 4.78 8.66 -10.03
N VAL A 61 5.96 9.14 -9.73
CA VAL A 61 6.54 8.97 -8.40
C VAL A 61 5.82 9.93 -7.46
N VAL A 62 5.06 9.36 -6.55
CA VAL A 62 4.59 10.11 -5.39
C VAL A 62 5.79 10.21 -4.45
N PRO A 63 6.21 11.41 -4.02
CA PRO A 63 7.33 11.59 -3.10
C PRO A 63 6.95 11.09 -1.71
N LEU A 64 6.90 9.77 -1.56
CA LEU A 64 6.64 9.08 -0.30
C LEU A 64 7.75 9.38 0.68
N ALA A 65 7.41 9.56 1.90
CA ALA A 65 8.32 9.60 3.05
C ALA A 65 9.44 10.65 2.97
N SER A 66 10.15 10.80 1.85
CA SER A 66 11.23 11.77 1.69
C SER A 66 10.75 13.21 1.64
N ASP A 67 9.52 13.45 1.17
CA ASP A 67 8.94 14.80 0.99
C ASP A 67 7.77 15.09 1.94
N GLY A 68 7.57 14.23 2.94
CA GLY A 68 6.57 14.45 3.99
C GLY A 68 5.14 14.10 3.58
N LEU A 69 4.94 13.27 2.57
CA LEU A 69 3.59 12.83 2.17
C LEU A 69 3.03 11.77 3.14
N LEU A 70 3.88 10.97 3.79
CA LEU A 70 3.43 10.05 4.84
C LEU A 70 3.09 10.85 6.10
N ARG A 71 1.85 10.73 6.58
CA ARG A 71 1.39 11.47 7.75
C ARG A 71 2.08 10.99 9.04
N SER A 72 2.36 11.91 9.95
CA SER A 72 3.00 11.64 11.24
C SER A 72 2.05 10.94 12.22
N GLU A 73 0.77 11.32 12.20
CA GLU A 73 -0.26 10.77 13.08
C GLU A 73 -0.99 9.62 12.39
N ASP A 74 -1.36 8.61 13.18
CA ASP A 74 -2.24 7.56 12.72
C ASP A 74 -3.69 8.08 12.55
N VAL A 75 -4.49 7.29 11.86
CA VAL A 75 -5.90 7.59 11.63
C VAL A 75 -6.73 7.53 12.91
N GLU A 76 -7.79 8.32 12.96
CA GLU A 76 -8.78 8.33 14.03
C GLU A 76 -10.09 7.67 13.59
N LEU A 77 -10.89 7.28 14.57
CA LEU A 77 -12.22 6.72 14.32
C LEU A 77 -13.11 7.76 13.62
N GLY A 78 -13.78 7.35 12.54
CA GLY A 78 -14.66 8.22 11.76
C GLY A 78 -13.94 9.10 10.76
N GLU A 79 -12.61 9.04 10.68
CA GLU A 79 -11.82 9.80 9.71
C GLU A 79 -12.12 9.34 8.28
N ARG A 80 -12.33 10.28 7.37
CA ARG A 80 -12.53 9.99 5.95
C ARG A 80 -11.23 9.64 5.27
N ILE A 81 -11.28 8.61 4.43
CA ILE A 81 -10.12 8.12 3.70
C ILE A 81 -10.47 7.79 2.25
N MET A 82 -9.44 7.79 1.41
CA MET A 82 -9.52 7.35 0.02
C MET A 82 -8.48 6.25 -0.24
N VAL A 83 -8.89 5.25 -1.00
CA VAL A 83 -8.03 4.15 -1.45
C VAL A 83 -7.87 4.23 -2.96
N SER A 84 -6.64 4.13 -3.45
CA SER A 84 -6.38 4.02 -4.89
C SER A 84 -5.69 2.70 -5.22
N GLY A 85 -6.01 2.14 -6.39
CA GLY A 85 -5.42 0.88 -6.84
C GLY A 85 -5.87 0.47 -8.23
N TYR A 86 -5.42 -0.71 -8.65
CA TYR A 86 -5.79 -1.37 -9.91
C TYR A 86 -6.54 -2.67 -9.62
N PRO A 87 -7.80 -2.63 -9.14
CA PRO A 87 -8.54 -3.83 -8.83
C PRO A 87 -8.80 -4.64 -10.09
N TYR A 88 -8.50 -5.94 -10.02
CA TYR A 88 -8.67 -6.92 -11.10
C TYR A 88 -7.94 -6.59 -12.42
N GLY A 89 -6.96 -5.68 -12.41
CA GLY A 89 -6.02 -5.38 -13.51
C GLY A 89 -6.55 -5.67 -14.91
N ASP A 90 -6.10 -6.78 -15.47
CA ASP A 90 -6.34 -7.16 -16.87
C ASP A 90 -7.81 -7.47 -17.21
N ILE A 91 -8.68 -7.72 -16.22
CA ILE A 91 -10.07 -8.13 -16.45
C ILE A 91 -10.99 -6.92 -16.68
N PHE A 92 -10.79 -5.83 -15.95
CA PHE A 92 -11.73 -4.70 -15.99
C PHE A 92 -11.19 -3.42 -16.62
N SER A 93 -9.96 -3.08 -16.50
CA SER A 93 -9.21 -2.04 -17.22
C SER A 93 -7.91 -1.68 -16.49
N ASN A 94 -6.90 -1.24 -17.21
CA ASN A 94 -5.64 -0.71 -16.67
C ASN A 94 -5.78 0.75 -16.17
N THR A 95 -6.94 1.12 -15.62
CA THR A 95 -7.16 2.45 -15.06
C THR A 95 -7.17 2.40 -13.54
N ILE A 96 -6.53 3.39 -12.91
CA ILE A 96 -6.62 3.59 -11.46
C ILE A 96 -8.09 3.77 -11.07
N LYS A 97 -8.51 3.06 -10.03
CA LYS A 97 -9.78 3.26 -9.36
C LYS A 97 -9.56 3.87 -7.98
N VAL A 98 -10.41 4.80 -7.62
CA VAL A 98 -10.40 5.44 -6.30
C VAL A 98 -11.72 5.13 -5.62
N THR A 99 -11.65 4.65 -4.39
CA THR A 99 -12.82 4.39 -3.53
C THR A 99 -12.67 5.19 -2.24
N GLY A 100 -13.77 5.81 -1.79
CA GLY A 100 -13.83 6.53 -0.53
C GLY A 100 -14.48 5.68 0.56
N GLY A 101 -14.18 5.99 1.80
CA GLY A 101 -14.77 5.41 2.99
C GLY A 101 -14.31 6.10 4.26
N MET A 102 -14.55 5.45 5.39
CA MET A 102 -14.17 5.94 6.72
C MET A 102 -13.44 4.88 7.52
N VAL A 103 -12.64 5.32 8.47
CA VAL A 103 -12.05 4.47 9.50
C VAL A 103 -13.13 4.01 10.47
N SER A 104 -13.45 2.73 10.47
CA SER A 104 -14.49 2.12 11.30
C SER A 104 -13.94 1.53 12.61
N ALA A 105 -12.62 1.27 12.70
CA ALA A 105 -11.92 0.93 13.94
C ALA A 105 -10.44 1.25 13.83
N VAL A 106 -9.81 1.67 14.92
CA VAL A 106 -8.38 1.99 14.98
C VAL A 106 -7.49 0.77 15.22
N ARG A 107 -8.04 -0.42 15.08
CA ARG A 107 -7.35 -1.72 15.15
C ARG A 107 -7.78 -2.61 13.99
N GLY A 108 -6.91 -3.53 13.62
CA GLY A 108 -7.16 -4.52 12.59
C GLY A 108 -7.76 -5.82 13.11
N MET A 109 -7.70 -6.87 12.28
CA MET A 109 -8.22 -8.18 12.62
C MET A 109 -7.49 -8.78 13.83
N GLY A 110 -8.28 -9.34 14.77
CA GLY A 110 -7.72 -9.94 15.99
C GLY A 110 -7.10 -8.92 16.93
N ASP A 111 -7.59 -7.70 16.90
CA ASP A 111 -7.12 -6.58 17.74
C ASP A 111 -5.70 -6.11 17.38
N ASP A 112 -5.27 -6.31 16.13
CA ASP A 112 -3.95 -5.94 15.64
C ASP A 112 -3.76 -4.42 15.71
N SER A 113 -2.85 -3.95 16.55
CA SER A 113 -2.55 -2.54 16.76
C SER A 113 -1.77 -1.89 15.62
N SER A 114 -1.14 -2.69 14.74
CA SER A 114 -0.41 -2.20 13.56
C SER A 114 -1.32 -1.83 12.40
N GLN A 115 -2.61 -2.17 12.50
CA GLN A 115 -3.61 -2.00 11.47
C GLN A 115 -4.80 -1.17 11.97
N PHE A 116 -5.64 -0.77 11.03
CA PHE A 116 -6.96 -0.20 11.29
C PHE A 116 -7.99 -0.82 10.34
N THR A 117 -9.26 -0.73 10.70
CA THR A 117 -10.38 -1.20 9.88
C THR A 117 -11.06 -0.03 9.18
N MET A 118 -11.50 -0.24 7.95
CA MET A 118 -12.18 0.75 7.12
C MET A 118 -13.33 0.12 6.34
N ASP A 119 -14.31 0.92 5.96
CA ASP A 119 -15.44 0.52 5.11
C ASP A 119 -15.22 0.83 3.62
N ALA A 120 -14.14 1.52 3.27
CA ALA A 120 -13.76 1.75 1.87
C ALA A 120 -13.66 0.43 1.11
N ALA A 121 -14.29 0.36 -0.05
CA ALA A 121 -14.30 -0.86 -0.86
C ALA A 121 -12.89 -1.20 -1.36
N VAL A 122 -12.42 -2.39 -1.01
CA VAL A 122 -11.12 -2.93 -1.39
C VAL A 122 -11.30 -4.28 -2.07
N GLN A 123 -10.64 -4.47 -3.20
CA GLN A 123 -10.72 -5.68 -3.99
C GLN A 123 -9.32 -6.24 -4.29
N LYS A 124 -9.28 -7.48 -4.79
CA LYS A 124 -8.04 -8.10 -5.25
C LYS A 124 -7.36 -7.20 -6.29
N GLY A 125 -6.07 -6.90 -6.09
CA GLY A 125 -5.31 -5.94 -6.89
C GLY A 125 -5.12 -4.58 -6.21
N SER A 126 -5.88 -4.26 -5.13
CA SER A 126 -5.66 -3.06 -4.32
C SER A 126 -4.62 -3.24 -3.22
N SER A 127 -4.22 -4.49 -2.91
CA SER A 127 -3.20 -4.79 -1.88
C SER A 127 -1.90 -4.07 -2.14
N GLY A 128 -1.33 -3.43 -1.10
CA GLY A 128 -0.11 -2.65 -1.19
C GLY A 128 -0.30 -1.24 -1.75
N GLY A 129 -1.52 -0.89 -2.16
CA GLY A 129 -1.89 0.46 -2.58
C GLY A 129 -1.96 1.43 -1.40
N PRO A 130 -1.82 2.74 -1.66
CA PRO A 130 -1.89 3.76 -0.64
C PRO A 130 -3.31 4.03 -0.18
N ILE A 131 -3.44 4.42 1.10
CA ILE A 131 -4.63 4.99 1.70
C ILE A 131 -4.31 6.45 2.02
N TYR A 132 -5.16 7.37 1.60
CA TYR A 132 -4.99 8.81 1.76
C TYR A 132 -6.05 9.39 2.69
N ASP A 133 -5.69 10.47 3.38
CA ASP A 133 -6.66 11.37 4.01
C ASP A 133 -7.25 12.37 2.99
N GLU A 134 -8.15 13.26 3.44
CA GLU A 134 -8.78 14.28 2.61
C GLU A 134 -7.79 15.34 2.09
N ASN A 135 -6.62 15.46 2.72
CA ASN A 135 -5.54 16.39 2.32
C ASN A 135 -4.54 15.74 1.35
N GLY A 136 -4.71 14.46 1.01
CA GLY A 136 -3.83 13.72 0.13
C GLY A 136 -2.57 13.17 0.80
N ASN A 137 -2.51 13.18 2.14
CA ASN A 137 -1.42 12.53 2.86
C ASN A 137 -1.64 11.02 2.91
N VAL A 138 -0.57 10.23 2.82
CA VAL A 138 -0.63 8.79 2.98
C VAL A 138 -0.79 8.47 4.47
N VAL A 139 -1.89 7.81 4.82
CA VAL A 139 -2.23 7.41 6.19
C VAL A 139 -2.11 5.90 6.41
N GLY A 140 -1.88 5.15 5.35
CA GLY A 140 -1.70 3.70 5.46
C GLY A 140 -1.48 3.01 4.12
N VAL A 141 -1.34 1.69 4.21
CA VAL A 141 -1.19 0.78 3.08
C VAL A 141 -2.29 -0.28 3.14
N VAL A 142 -2.98 -0.48 2.02
CA VAL A 142 -4.09 -1.45 1.91
C VAL A 142 -3.61 -2.87 2.17
N VAL A 143 -4.37 -3.62 2.97
CA VAL A 143 -4.25 -5.08 3.11
C VAL A 143 -5.54 -5.73 2.62
N ALA A 144 -5.53 -6.28 1.42
CA ALA A 144 -6.67 -7.01 0.86
C ALA A 144 -6.57 -8.55 1.10
N LYS A 145 -5.81 -8.95 2.13
CA LYS A 145 -5.59 -10.35 2.50
C LYS A 145 -6.51 -10.75 3.64
N LEU A 146 -7.80 -10.82 3.38
CA LEU A 146 -8.69 -11.61 4.20
C LEU A 146 -8.68 -13.05 3.66
N ASP A 147 -8.31 -14.00 4.50
CA ASP A 147 -8.68 -15.40 4.26
C ASP A 147 -10.20 -15.49 4.48
N ARG A 148 -10.92 -15.08 3.43
CA ARG A 148 -12.38 -15.02 3.45
C ARG A 148 -13.01 -16.34 3.88
N ALA A 149 -12.38 -17.47 3.50
CA ALA A 149 -12.83 -18.79 3.86
C ALA A 149 -12.70 -19.05 5.39
N LYS A 150 -11.60 -18.63 6.01
CA LYS A 150 -11.42 -18.74 7.45
C LYS A 150 -12.36 -17.85 8.25
N VAL A 151 -12.58 -16.63 7.77
CA VAL A 151 -13.49 -15.68 8.42
C VAL A 151 -14.94 -16.18 8.32
N ALA A 152 -15.40 -16.55 7.12
CA ALA A 152 -16.73 -17.11 6.91
C ALA A 152 -16.97 -18.39 7.72
N LYS A 153 -15.95 -19.24 7.87
CA LYS A 153 -16.03 -20.47 8.68
C LYS A 153 -16.15 -20.19 10.18
N ARG A 154 -15.60 -19.06 10.66
CA ARG A 154 -15.63 -18.68 12.08
C ARG A 154 -16.88 -17.94 12.51
N ILE A 155 -17.43 -17.12 11.65
CA ILE A 155 -18.58 -16.24 11.97
C ILE A 155 -19.82 -16.51 11.13
N GLY A 156 -19.80 -17.57 10.28
CA GLY A 156 -20.95 -18.02 9.49
C GLY A 156 -21.29 -17.17 8.27
N SER A 157 -20.70 -15.99 8.13
CA SER A 157 -20.89 -15.09 6.99
C SER A 157 -19.65 -14.24 6.75
N MET A 158 -19.54 -13.63 5.56
CA MET A 158 -18.52 -12.62 5.31
C MET A 158 -19.06 -11.26 5.76
N PRO A 159 -18.34 -10.53 6.64
CA PRO A 159 -18.68 -9.14 6.88
C PRO A 159 -18.54 -8.35 5.57
N GLU A 160 -19.60 -7.70 5.15
CA GLU A 160 -19.53 -6.70 4.10
C GLU A 160 -18.85 -5.44 4.65
N ASN A 161 -18.09 -4.77 3.79
CA ASN A 161 -17.45 -3.48 4.12
C ASN A 161 -16.48 -3.52 5.32
N MET A 162 -15.76 -4.63 5.52
CA MET A 162 -14.68 -4.71 6.50
C MET A 162 -13.36 -4.97 5.78
N ASN A 163 -12.57 -3.93 5.63
CA ASN A 163 -11.27 -3.94 4.99
C ASN A 163 -10.21 -3.36 5.93
N PHE A 164 -8.93 -3.62 5.67
CA PHE A 164 -7.86 -3.26 6.58
C PHE A 164 -6.78 -2.42 5.91
N GLY A 165 -6.20 -1.50 6.70
CA GLY A 165 -5.03 -0.73 6.34
C GLY A 165 -3.93 -0.89 7.37
N ILE A 166 -2.67 -1.00 6.92
CA ILE A 166 -1.48 -0.90 7.78
C ILE A 166 -1.31 0.58 8.10
N LYS A 167 -1.16 0.92 9.38
CA LYS A 167 -1.02 2.30 9.86
C LYS A 167 0.23 2.99 9.34
N ALA A 168 0.16 4.31 9.21
CA ALA A 168 1.30 5.15 8.84
C ALA A 168 2.48 4.97 9.81
N SER A 169 2.24 4.88 11.12
CA SER A 169 3.27 4.61 12.13
C SER A 169 4.01 3.29 11.89
N THR A 170 3.29 2.23 11.52
CA THR A 170 3.88 0.92 11.20
C THR A 170 4.71 0.98 9.92
N VAL A 171 4.21 1.65 8.88
CA VAL A 171 4.96 1.86 7.63
C VAL A 171 6.23 2.66 7.90
N ARG A 172 6.13 3.72 8.69
CA ARG A 172 7.26 4.55 9.11
C ARG A 172 8.33 3.75 9.83
N GLN A 173 7.94 2.95 10.82
CA GLN A 173 8.87 2.10 11.56
C GLN A 173 9.61 1.14 10.63
N PHE A 174 8.90 0.52 9.70
CA PHE A 174 9.49 -0.36 8.69
C PHE A 174 10.50 0.37 7.80
N LEU A 175 10.15 1.55 7.26
CA LEU A 175 11.06 2.34 6.42
C LEU A 175 12.30 2.79 7.19
N THR A 176 12.14 3.26 8.43
CA THR A 176 13.26 3.69 9.28
C THR A 176 14.18 2.52 9.61
N SER A 177 13.65 1.34 9.94
CA SER A 177 14.45 0.14 10.20
C SER A 177 15.17 -0.38 8.95
N SER A 178 14.65 -0.07 7.76
CA SER A 178 15.29 -0.35 6.47
C SER A 178 16.34 0.71 6.05
N GLY A 179 16.66 1.67 6.93
CA GLY A 179 17.69 2.70 6.69
C GLY A 179 17.26 3.84 5.78
N LEU A 180 15.96 3.98 5.49
CA LEU A 180 15.45 5.06 4.66
C LEU A 180 15.15 6.30 5.50
N PRO A 181 15.68 7.50 5.10
CA PRO A 181 15.29 8.76 5.73
C PRO A 181 13.82 9.04 5.44
N THR A 182 13.08 9.42 6.47
CA THR A 182 11.65 9.70 6.38
C THR A 182 11.35 11.10 6.86
N LYS A 183 10.62 11.88 6.05
CA LYS A 183 10.00 13.15 6.42
C LYS A 183 8.48 12.90 6.54
N TRP A 184 7.83 13.68 7.36
CA TRP A 184 6.41 13.51 7.69
C TRP A 184 5.61 14.73 7.28
N SER A 185 4.37 14.51 6.85
CA SER A 185 3.35 15.56 6.81
C SER A 185 2.55 15.56 8.11
N THR A 186 2.10 16.73 8.52
CA THR A 186 1.09 16.90 9.58
C THR A 186 -0.30 17.01 8.94
N ARG A 187 -1.33 16.86 9.75
CA ARG A 187 -2.72 17.08 9.33
C ARG A 187 -2.94 18.48 8.77
#